data_a879823ef7ce2bfa780c9eebb845f880
#
_entry.id   a879823ef7ce2bfa780c9eebb845f880
#
_cell.length_a   1.000
_cell.length_b   1.000
_cell.length_c   1.000
_cell.angle_alpha   90.00
_cell.angle_beta   90.00
_cell.angle_gamma   90.00
#
_symmetry.space_group_name_H-M   'P 1'
#
loop_
_entity.id
_entity.type
_entity.pdbx_description
1 polymer ?
#
loop_
_entity_poly.entity_id
_entity_poly.type
_entity_poly.pdbx_seq_one_letter_code
_entity_poly.pdbx_strand_id
1 'polypeptide(L)'
;MADSTPRKPAGGVAAVTVTPAGNLLRAAVAADGRAEAIFRDATQLTALPLAEQRSSYAERLDTDAGPQRVRHTLTLVVGRETFRKAFTPALRRAAETEGLIALVTMASGERLLAGWSARFGTSQPLRPDSFAMESGIKPLDVTPAVLTLTSEDTDPAAELKEQEA
;
A
#
# COMPACT_ATOMS: atom_id res chain seq x y z
N MET A 1 6.46 15.14 27.34
CA MET A 1 5.79 13.96 27.86
C MET A 1 4.96 13.32 26.78
N ALA A 2 5.23 12.08 26.46
CA ALA A 2 4.41 11.37 25.46
C ALA A 2 2.98 11.30 25.96
N ASP A 3 2.03 11.60 25.10
CA ASP A 3 0.63 11.44 25.41
C ASP A 3 0.35 9.96 25.68
N SER A 4 0.04 9.63 26.92
CA SER A 4 -0.25 8.26 27.36
C SER A 4 -1.70 7.86 27.14
N THR A 5 -2.49 8.68 26.44
CA THR A 5 -3.87 8.33 26.11
C THR A 5 -3.87 7.13 25.18
N PRO A 6 -4.40 5.96 25.59
CA PRO A 6 -4.42 4.81 24.72
C PRO A 6 -5.28 5.14 23.49
N ARG A 7 -4.67 4.99 22.31
CA ARG A 7 -5.41 5.12 21.06
C ARG A 7 -6.41 3.97 20.97
N LYS A 8 -7.62 4.30 20.63
CA LYS A 8 -8.65 3.31 20.36
C LYS A 8 -8.20 2.46 19.17
N PRO A 9 -8.10 1.12 19.31
CA PRO A 9 -7.72 0.31 18.16
C PRO A 9 -8.74 0.48 17.05
N ALA A 10 -8.27 0.94 15.91
CA ALA A 10 -9.09 1.09 14.72
C ALA A 10 -8.49 0.21 13.62
N GLY A 11 -9.30 -0.69 13.07
CA GLY A 11 -8.89 -1.53 11.97
C GLY A 11 -8.95 -0.81 10.64
N GLY A 12 -8.25 -1.35 9.66
CA GLY A 12 -8.32 -0.90 8.28
C GLY A 12 -7.27 0.13 7.89
N VAL A 13 -7.33 0.51 6.63
CA VAL A 13 -6.41 1.47 5.99
C VAL A 13 -7.12 2.80 5.85
N ALA A 14 -6.50 3.86 6.36
CA ALA A 14 -7.05 5.22 6.29
C ALA A 14 -6.66 5.95 5.00
N ALA A 15 -5.43 5.74 4.52
CA ALA A 15 -4.93 6.41 3.31
C ALA A 15 -3.85 5.57 2.64
N VAL A 16 -3.75 5.69 1.33
CA VAL A 16 -2.73 5.03 0.53
C VAL A 16 -2.23 5.98 -0.55
N THR A 17 -0.92 6.07 -0.68
CA THR A 17 -0.27 6.73 -1.79
C THR A 17 0.56 5.70 -2.54
N VAL A 18 0.37 5.58 -3.85
CA VAL A 18 1.10 4.62 -4.68
C VAL A 18 2.01 5.35 -5.66
N THR A 19 3.08 4.68 -6.04
CA THR A 19 4.01 5.18 -7.05
C THR A 19 4.65 3.99 -7.77
N PRO A 20 5.09 4.14 -9.04
CA PRO A 20 5.88 3.11 -9.68
C PRO A 20 7.14 2.77 -8.87
N ALA A 21 7.50 1.50 -8.85
CA ALA A 21 8.66 1.04 -8.08
C ALA A 21 9.95 1.76 -8.48
N GLY A 22 10.11 2.09 -9.76
CA GLY A 22 11.27 2.83 -10.26
C GLY A 22 11.37 4.27 -9.78
N ASN A 23 10.30 4.83 -9.21
CA ASN A 23 10.32 6.16 -8.61
C ASN A 23 10.98 6.19 -7.22
N LEU A 24 11.18 5.06 -6.60
CA LEU A 24 11.90 4.99 -5.33
C LEU A 24 13.41 5.13 -5.59
N LEU A 25 13.97 6.27 -5.21
CA LEU A 25 15.39 6.52 -5.39
C LEU A 25 16.22 5.69 -4.41
N ARG A 26 15.81 5.71 -3.15
CA ARG A 26 16.49 4.95 -2.11
C ARG A 26 15.59 4.83 -0.87
N ALA A 27 15.74 3.73 -0.14
CA ALA A 27 15.14 3.56 1.16
C ALA A 27 16.12 2.81 2.05
N ALA A 28 16.06 3.09 3.34
CA ALA A 28 16.92 2.45 4.33
C ALA A 28 16.22 2.41 5.68
N VAL A 29 16.48 1.35 6.43
CA VAL A 29 15.99 1.22 7.80
C VAL A 29 17.00 1.88 8.75
N ALA A 30 16.52 2.83 9.55
CA ALA A 30 17.34 3.53 10.53
C ALA A 30 17.54 2.67 11.81
N ALA A 31 18.36 3.16 12.73
CA ALA A 31 18.65 2.46 13.98
C ALA A 31 17.41 2.21 14.85
N ASP A 32 16.37 3.03 14.71
CA ASP A 32 15.10 2.87 15.42
C ASP A 32 14.16 1.81 14.79
N GLY A 33 14.59 1.15 13.71
CA GLY A 33 13.79 0.16 13.00
C GLY A 33 12.81 0.72 11.99
N ARG A 34 12.75 2.05 11.83
CA ARG A 34 11.86 2.71 10.89
C ARG A 34 12.57 3.03 9.58
N ALA A 35 11.84 2.92 8.49
CA ALA A 35 12.37 3.19 7.16
C ALA A 35 12.20 4.66 6.78
N GLU A 36 13.20 5.17 6.07
CA GLU A 36 13.11 6.43 5.34
C GLU A 36 13.13 6.13 3.85
N ALA A 37 12.22 6.73 3.11
CA ALA A 37 12.13 6.57 1.66
C ALA A 37 12.30 7.92 0.97
N ILE A 38 13.12 7.92 -0.09
CA ILE A 38 13.36 9.10 -0.92
C ILE A 38 12.93 8.75 -2.34
N PHE A 39 12.07 9.58 -2.92
CA PHE A 39 11.54 9.41 -4.26
C PHE A 39 12.21 10.35 -5.25
N ARG A 40 12.32 9.91 -6.50
CA ARG A 40 12.92 10.70 -7.58
C ARG A 40 12.06 11.89 -7.98
N ASP A 41 10.75 11.66 -8.06
CA ASP A 41 9.77 12.64 -8.55
C ASP A 41 8.50 12.56 -7.70
N ALA A 42 8.27 13.59 -6.91
CA ALA A 42 7.08 13.67 -6.05
C ALA A 42 5.77 13.74 -6.85
N THR A 43 5.81 14.17 -8.12
CA THR A 43 4.61 14.23 -8.96
C THR A 43 4.11 12.85 -9.38
N GLN A 44 4.94 11.81 -9.27
CA GLN A 44 4.52 10.42 -9.53
C GLN A 44 3.89 9.74 -8.32
N LEU A 45 3.85 10.40 -7.18
CA LEU A 45 3.12 9.91 -6.01
C LEU A 45 1.63 10.20 -6.19
N THR A 46 0.83 9.16 -6.20
CA THR A 46 -0.62 9.26 -6.41
C THR A 46 -1.37 8.83 -5.16
N ALA A 47 -2.06 9.76 -4.52
CA ALA A 47 -2.96 9.44 -3.43
C ALA A 47 -4.25 8.83 -4.00
N LEU A 48 -4.62 7.64 -3.53
CA LEU A 48 -5.84 6.99 -3.97
C LEU A 48 -6.99 7.36 -3.03
N PRO A 49 -8.12 7.88 -3.56
CA PRO A 49 -9.26 8.26 -2.75
C PRO A 49 -10.04 7.03 -2.31
N LEU A 50 -9.74 6.52 -1.12
CA LEU A 50 -10.35 5.30 -0.59
C LEU A 50 -11.79 5.51 -0.16
N ALA A 51 -12.64 4.51 -0.41
CA ALA A 51 -13.96 4.45 0.20
C ALA A 51 -13.81 4.23 1.70
N GLU A 52 -14.68 4.85 2.48
CA GLU A 52 -14.58 4.87 3.93
C GLU A 52 -14.65 3.48 4.54
N GLN A 53 -13.67 3.13 5.38
CA GLN A 53 -13.65 1.92 6.22
C GLN A 53 -13.72 0.58 5.49
N ARG A 54 -13.28 0.51 4.24
CA ARG A 54 -13.37 -0.73 3.45
C ARG A 54 -12.03 -1.31 3.00
N SER A 55 -10.98 -0.50 2.99
CA SER A 55 -9.67 -0.96 2.56
C SER A 55 -8.93 -1.64 3.69
N SER A 56 -8.12 -2.64 3.37
CA SER A 56 -7.39 -3.42 4.34
C SER A 56 -5.97 -3.73 3.87
N TYR A 57 -5.10 -3.97 4.84
CA TYR A 57 -3.75 -4.45 4.62
C TYR A 57 -3.51 -5.65 5.52
N ALA A 58 -2.95 -6.72 4.98
CA ALA A 58 -2.68 -7.93 5.72
C ALA A 58 -1.28 -8.46 5.38
N GLU A 59 -0.62 -9.00 6.37
CA GLU A 59 0.62 -9.74 6.22
C GLU A 59 0.40 -11.15 6.75
N ARG A 60 0.79 -12.16 5.97
CA ARG A 60 0.66 -13.54 6.36
C ARG A 60 1.99 -14.27 6.18
N LEU A 61 2.47 -14.86 7.25
CA LEU A 61 3.64 -15.73 7.21
C LEU A 61 3.22 -17.11 6.73
N ASP A 62 3.86 -17.59 5.67
CA ASP A 62 3.68 -18.94 5.16
C ASP A 62 4.94 -19.76 5.47
N THR A 63 4.76 -20.84 6.23
CA THR A 63 5.85 -21.73 6.66
C THR A 63 5.74 -23.13 6.06
N ASP A 64 4.76 -23.40 5.20
CA ASP A 64 4.37 -24.76 4.85
C ASP A 64 5.33 -25.55 3.95
N ALA A 65 6.17 -24.88 3.17
CA ALA A 65 7.14 -25.64 2.37
C ALA A 65 8.28 -24.75 1.88
N GLY A 66 9.40 -24.76 2.56
CA GLY A 66 10.60 -24.06 2.11
C GLY A 66 10.89 -22.80 2.93
N PRO A 67 11.63 -21.83 2.36
CA PRO A 67 12.02 -20.63 3.09
C PRO A 67 10.79 -19.82 3.51
N GLN A 68 10.89 -19.15 4.65
CA GLN A 68 9.82 -18.29 5.17
C GLN A 68 9.44 -17.23 4.16
N ARG A 69 8.14 -17.09 3.93
CA ARG A 69 7.57 -16.05 3.09
C ARG A 69 6.52 -15.27 3.86
N VAL A 70 6.62 -13.96 3.80
CA VAL A 70 5.58 -13.07 4.29
C VAL A 70 4.86 -12.50 3.07
N ARG A 71 3.59 -12.86 2.93
CA ARG A 71 2.77 -12.32 1.85
C ARG A 71 2.09 -11.05 2.33
N HIS A 72 2.33 -9.96 1.63
CA HIS A 72 1.70 -8.66 1.86
C HIS A 72 0.52 -8.52 0.91
N THR A 73 -0.65 -8.26 1.45
CA THR A 73 -1.87 -8.08 0.64
C THR A 73 -2.51 -6.75 0.98
N LEU A 74 -2.61 -5.88 0.00
CA LEU A 74 -3.26 -4.58 0.12
C LEU A 74 -4.54 -4.60 -0.71
N THR A 75 -5.68 -4.52 -0.04
CA THR A 75 -6.99 -4.48 -0.68
C THR A 75 -7.54 -3.08 -0.61
N LEU A 76 -7.68 -2.43 -1.76
CA LEU A 76 -8.12 -1.05 -1.87
C LEU A 76 -9.52 -1.00 -2.46
N VAL A 77 -10.42 -0.33 -1.75
CA VAL A 77 -11.79 -0.09 -2.18
C VAL A 77 -11.95 1.39 -2.45
N VAL A 78 -12.20 1.75 -3.70
CA VAL A 78 -12.19 3.12 -4.19
C VAL A 78 -13.49 3.39 -4.94
N GLY A 79 -14.00 4.62 -4.89
CA GLY A 79 -15.13 5.01 -5.73
C GLY A 79 -14.81 4.83 -7.21
N ARG A 80 -15.75 4.28 -7.97
CA ARG A 80 -15.53 3.89 -9.37
C ARG A 80 -15.07 5.03 -10.28
N GLU A 81 -15.69 6.19 -10.16
CA GLU A 81 -15.31 7.36 -10.98
C GLU A 81 -13.95 7.91 -10.57
N THR A 82 -13.73 8.06 -9.27
CA THR A 82 -12.47 8.57 -8.75
C THR A 82 -11.31 7.62 -8.99
N PHE A 83 -11.58 6.31 -8.99
CA PHE A 83 -10.58 5.31 -9.34
C PHE A 83 -10.05 5.48 -10.76
N ARG A 84 -10.93 5.68 -11.73
CA ARG A 84 -10.54 5.87 -13.13
C ARG A 84 -9.68 7.11 -13.33
N LYS A 85 -9.93 8.17 -12.55
CA LYS A 85 -9.14 9.41 -12.61
C LYS A 85 -7.78 9.26 -11.92
N ALA A 86 -7.74 8.57 -10.78
CA ALA A 86 -6.53 8.42 -9.99
C ALA A 86 -5.62 7.31 -10.54
N PHE A 87 -6.20 6.18 -10.93
CA PHE A 87 -5.45 5.04 -11.45
C PHE A 87 -5.37 5.14 -12.98
N THR A 88 -4.52 6.04 -13.44
CA THR A 88 -4.35 6.34 -14.85
C THR A 88 -3.81 5.13 -15.64
N PRO A 89 -3.97 5.10 -16.98
CA PRO A 89 -3.36 4.05 -17.79
C PRO A 89 -1.84 3.91 -17.62
N ALA A 90 -1.15 5.04 -17.39
CA ALA A 90 0.29 5.02 -17.14
C ALA A 90 0.62 4.33 -15.81
N LEU A 91 -0.13 4.63 -14.77
CA LEU A 91 0.05 4.00 -13.46
C LEU A 91 -0.30 2.50 -13.51
N ARG A 92 -1.36 2.14 -14.24
CA ARG A 92 -1.73 0.74 -14.44
C ARG A 92 -0.62 -0.03 -15.15
N ARG A 93 -0.06 0.54 -16.19
CA ARG A 93 1.04 -0.07 -16.94
C ARG A 93 2.28 -0.25 -16.06
N ALA A 94 2.60 0.74 -15.25
CA ALA A 94 3.69 0.65 -14.29
C ALA A 94 3.44 -0.47 -13.27
N ALA A 95 2.21 -0.61 -12.77
CA ALA A 95 1.86 -1.67 -11.83
C ALA A 95 2.05 -3.06 -12.44
N GLU A 96 1.74 -3.23 -13.72
CA GLU A 96 1.87 -4.51 -14.42
C GLU A 96 3.33 -4.83 -14.80
N THR A 97 4.14 -3.82 -15.09
CA THR A 97 5.53 -3.99 -15.54
C THR A 97 6.54 -3.98 -14.39
N GLU A 98 6.73 -2.83 -13.76
CA GLU A 98 7.73 -2.68 -12.71
C GLU A 98 7.18 -2.88 -11.30
N GLY A 99 5.85 -2.88 -11.15
CA GLY A 99 5.19 -2.96 -9.85
C GLY A 99 5.08 -1.60 -9.16
N LEU A 100 4.47 -1.60 -8.00
CA LEU A 100 4.21 -0.38 -7.22
C LEU A 100 4.84 -0.45 -5.84
N ILE A 101 5.17 0.72 -5.34
CA ILE A 101 5.47 0.97 -3.92
C ILE A 101 4.27 1.70 -3.34
N ALA A 102 3.84 1.34 -2.15
CA ALA A 102 2.73 1.98 -1.48
C ALA A 102 3.12 2.52 -0.12
N LEU A 103 2.73 3.76 0.15
CA LEU A 103 2.79 4.36 1.47
C LEU A 103 1.41 4.18 2.09
N VAL A 104 1.30 3.27 3.06
CA VAL A 104 0.04 2.88 3.68
C VAL A 104 -0.08 3.53 5.04
N THR A 105 -1.14 4.30 5.25
CA THR A 105 -1.48 4.85 6.57
C THR A 105 -2.63 4.05 7.13
N MET A 106 -2.38 3.35 8.23
CA MET A 106 -3.41 2.59 8.91
C MET A 106 -4.33 3.51 9.72
N ALA A 107 -5.55 3.07 9.95
CA ALA A 107 -6.50 3.84 10.78
C ALA A 107 -5.99 4.08 12.21
N SER A 108 -5.09 3.22 12.68
CA SER A 108 -4.39 3.40 13.97
C SER A 108 -3.34 4.51 13.96
N GLY A 109 -3.00 5.05 12.81
CA GLY A 109 -1.95 6.05 12.64
C GLY A 109 -0.58 5.48 12.26
N GLU A 110 -0.42 4.18 12.28
CA GLU A 110 0.80 3.51 11.82
C GLU A 110 0.97 3.69 10.32
N ARG A 111 2.19 3.97 9.87
CA ARG A 111 2.52 4.14 8.46
C ARG A 111 3.49 3.06 8.02
N LEU A 112 3.20 2.42 6.90
CA LEU A 112 3.98 1.30 6.37
C LEU A 112 4.44 1.59 4.94
N LEU A 113 5.64 1.09 4.62
CA LEU A 113 6.17 1.11 3.26
C LEU A 113 5.99 -0.29 2.66
N ALA A 114 4.99 -0.45 1.83
CA ALA A 114 4.68 -1.72 1.19
C ALA A 114 5.32 -1.82 -0.20
N GLY A 115 5.77 -3.01 -0.56
CA GLY A 115 6.42 -3.25 -1.86
C GLY A 115 7.91 -3.04 -1.86
N TRP A 116 8.50 -2.63 -0.74
CA TRP A 116 9.95 -2.50 -0.58
C TRP A 116 10.43 -3.43 0.54
N SER A 117 11.57 -4.05 0.32
CA SER A 117 12.20 -4.92 1.29
C SER A 117 13.58 -4.38 1.67
N ALA A 118 13.88 -4.35 2.97
CA ALA A 118 15.21 -4.01 3.44
C ALA A 118 16.27 -4.97 2.91
N ARG A 119 15.87 -6.22 2.63
CA ARG A 119 16.76 -7.27 2.16
C ARG A 119 16.86 -7.33 0.63
N PHE A 120 15.74 -7.12 -0.08
CA PHE A 120 15.66 -7.32 -1.53
C PHE A 120 15.40 -6.03 -2.31
N GLY A 121 15.27 -4.88 -1.64
CA GLY A 121 14.98 -3.61 -2.30
C GLY A 121 13.63 -3.63 -3.00
N THR A 122 13.60 -3.27 -4.28
CA THR A 122 12.40 -3.24 -5.10
C THR A 122 12.22 -4.46 -5.99
N SER A 123 12.93 -5.56 -5.72
CA SER A 123 12.80 -6.78 -6.53
C SER A 123 11.49 -7.52 -6.30
N GLN A 124 10.81 -7.25 -5.19
CA GLN A 124 9.51 -7.82 -4.85
C GLN A 124 8.47 -6.70 -4.63
N PRO A 125 8.15 -5.90 -5.65
CA PRO A 125 7.19 -4.81 -5.51
C PRO A 125 5.76 -5.34 -5.41
N LEU A 126 4.84 -4.45 -5.05
CA LEU A 126 3.41 -4.75 -5.12
C LEU A 126 2.99 -4.90 -6.58
N ARG A 127 2.27 -5.98 -6.87
CA ARG A 127 1.72 -6.24 -8.19
C ARG A 127 0.22 -6.49 -8.11
N PRO A 128 -0.53 -6.14 -9.16
CA PRO A 128 -1.95 -6.44 -9.18
C PRO A 128 -2.19 -7.94 -9.13
N ASP A 129 -3.01 -8.39 -8.17
CA ASP A 129 -3.46 -9.76 -8.06
C ASP A 129 -4.87 -9.90 -8.66
N SER A 130 -5.74 -8.95 -8.33
CA SER A 130 -7.08 -8.92 -8.88
C SER A 130 -7.61 -7.49 -8.94
N PHE A 131 -8.57 -7.28 -9.82
CA PHE A 131 -9.29 -6.04 -9.97
C PHE A 131 -10.74 -6.35 -10.30
N ALA A 132 -11.67 -5.76 -9.57
CA ALA A 132 -13.09 -5.93 -9.80
C ALA A 132 -13.82 -4.59 -9.79
N MET A 133 -14.68 -4.38 -10.78
CA MET A 133 -15.52 -3.21 -10.88
C MET A 133 -16.89 -3.67 -11.37
N GLU A 134 -17.91 -3.51 -10.54
CA GLU A 134 -19.27 -3.92 -10.84
C GLU A 134 -20.17 -2.71 -11.02
N SER A 135 -21.17 -2.83 -11.89
CA SER A 135 -22.10 -1.72 -12.17
C SER A 135 -23.22 -1.59 -11.15
N GLY A 136 -23.48 -2.63 -10.35
CA GLY A 136 -24.67 -2.71 -9.52
C GLY A 136 -25.94 -3.00 -10.33
N ILE A 137 -27.01 -3.27 -9.64
CA ILE A 137 -28.31 -3.59 -10.25
C ILE A 137 -29.28 -2.42 -10.10
N LYS A 138 -29.27 -1.74 -8.95
CA LYS A 138 -30.16 -0.62 -8.64
C LYS A 138 -29.44 0.69 -8.83
N PRO A 139 -30.14 1.78 -9.26
CA PRO A 139 -29.50 3.08 -9.45
C PRO A 139 -28.79 3.65 -8.22
N LEU A 140 -29.25 3.28 -7.02
CA LEU A 140 -28.63 3.72 -5.76
C LEU A 140 -27.56 2.78 -5.22
N ASP A 141 -27.23 1.70 -5.93
CA ASP A 141 -26.18 0.80 -5.49
C ASP A 141 -24.81 1.48 -5.57
N VAL A 142 -24.09 1.48 -4.46
CA VAL A 142 -22.72 1.95 -4.43
C VAL A 142 -21.83 0.85 -5.00
N THR A 143 -21.23 1.12 -6.15
CA THR A 143 -20.37 0.14 -6.84
C THR A 143 -18.92 0.58 -6.79
N PRO A 144 -18.17 0.17 -5.76
CA PRO A 144 -16.76 0.51 -5.68
C PRO A 144 -15.92 -0.32 -6.65
N ALA A 145 -14.76 0.21 -6.98
CA ALA A 145 -13.70 -0.57 -7.59
C ALA A 145 -12.86 -1.21 -6.47
N VAL A 146 -12.55 -2.48 -6.61
CA VAL A 146 -11.70 -3.21 -5.65
C VAL A 146 -10.42 -3.64 -6.36
N LEU A 147 -9.30 -3.14 -5.87
CA LEU A 147 -7.98 -3.48 -6.38
C LEU A 147 -7.21 -4.21 -5.29
N THR A 148 -6.73 -5.41 -5.59
CA THR A 148 -5.88 -6.18 -4.69
C THR A 148 -4.46 -6.21 -5.22
N LEU A 149 -3.53 -5.72 -4.41
CA LEU A 149 -2.11 -5.72 -4.71
C LEU A 149 -1.39 -6.66 -3.74
N THR A 150 -0.47 -7.44 -4.24
CA THR A 150 0.29 -8.39 -3.43
C THR A 150 1.79 -8.28 -3.67
N SER A 151 2.56 -8.58 -2.64
CA SER A 151 4.00 -8.79 -2.75
C SER A 151 4.44 -9.91 -1.80
N GLU A 152 5.59 -10.50 -2.06
CA GLU A 152 6.18 -11.50 -1.19
C GLU A 152 7.53 -11.02 -0.71
N ASP A 153 7.79 -11.20 0.58
CA ASP A 153 9.05 -10.84 1.23
C ASP A 153 9.37 -11.91 2.28
N THR A 154 10.51 -11.80 2.91
CA THR A 154 10.87 -12.63 4.07
C THR A 154 10.47 -11.95 5.38
N ASP A 155 10.22 -10.65 5.35
CA ASP A 155 9.97 -9.83 6.52
C ASP A 155 8.66 -9.05 6.38
N PRO A 156 8.08 -8.61 7.51
CA PRO A 156 6.97 -7.65 7.49
C PRO A 156 7.36 -6.34 6.81
N ALA A 157 6.37 -5.58 6.37
CA ALA A 157 6.59 -4.26 5.79
C ALA A 157 7.23 -3.33 6.82
N ALA A 158 8.17 -2.50 6.36
CA ALA A 158 8.85 -1.55 7.22
C ALA A 158 7.90 -0.42 7.65
N GLU A 159 7.94 -0.06 8.91
CA GLU A 159 7.24 1.12 9.41
C GLU A 159 7.96 2.37 8.91
N LEU A 160 7.21 3.32 8.37
CA LEU A 160 7.78 4.58 7.88
C LEU A 160 8.02 5.54 9.03
N LYS A 161 9.18 6.19 8.97
CA LYS A 161 9.50 7.30 9.85
C LYS A 161 8.59 8.48 9.50
N GLU A 162 8.09 9.18 10.52
CA GLU A 162 7.32 10.39 10.28
C GLU A 162 8.18 11.42 9.55
N GLN A 163 7.65 11.92 8.45
CA GLN A 163 8.27 13.06 7.79
C GLN A 163 7.99 14.29 8.63
N GLU A 164 9.03 14.92 9.11
CA GLU A 164 8.90 16.26 9.64
C GLU A 164 8.44 17.17 8.51
N ALA A 165 7.30 17.79 8.72
CA ALA A 165 6.74 18.73 7.76
C ALA A 165 7.66 19.98 7.63
#